data_c09fb7b461c9efb623923cc34e86b042
#
_entry.id   c09fb7b461c9efb623923cc34e86b042
#
_cell.length_a   1.000
_cell.length_b   1.000
_cell.length_c   1.000
_cell.angle_alpha   90.00
_cell.angle_beta   90.00
_cell.angle_gamma   90.00
#
_symmetry.space_group_name_H-M   'P 1'
#
loop_
_entity.id
_entity.type
_entity.pdbx_description
1 polymer ?
#
loop_
_entity_poly.entity_id
_entity_poly.type
_entity_poly.pdbx_seq_one_letter_code
_entity_poly.pdbx_strand_id
1 'polypeptide(L)'
;MRRPKDKLIAGLDLHSNNVMIGLINQDGKRVAHRKLECDLHKISEFLAPFKPQLQSMAVESTFNWYWLVDGLRSRDYPIDLANPAKIEQYNGIKHVDDKDDAFHLAELQRLKILPKAHVYDPQLRPVRDMLRRRMGLVQQRTALLLSFKSLHARTLGKPLELADAKKLAPEEAPKLYEHPANQLIAKIQAEHIQALDRSIARIERAVLSCAQELPFYDKLLSIPGIGKILAMTITMEVGDIKRFKTDGHFASYCRLVDAKRWSNGKCKAENNRKCGNVYLSWAFVEGAHFARRYDLQCRRWYDRKAAKTNKIIATKALACKLSKAGWWVMAGPCEYDEKRMFGEIATRQ
;
A
#
# COMPACT_ATOMS: atom_id res chain seq x y z
N MET A 1 -1.37 -11.38 52.28
CA MET A 1 -1.94 -10.73 51.06
C MET A 1 -0.95 -10.90 49.92
N ARG A 2 -1.28 -11.67 48.85
CA ARG A 2 -0.48 -11.72 47.65
C ARG A 2 -0.60 -10.35 46.96
N ARG A 3 0.52 -9.64 46.72
CA ARG A 3 0.54 -8.41 45.91
C ARG A 3 -0.15 -8.70 44.57
N PRO A 4 -1.00 -7.80 44.08
CA PRO A 4 -1.54 -7.98 42.74
C PRO A 4 -0.36 -8.19 41.78
N LYS A 5 -0.43 -9.27 40.99
CA LYS A 5 0.63 -9.58 40.04
C LYS A 5 0.79 -8.37 39.13
N ASP A 6 2.02 -7.80 39.07
CA ASP A 6 2.31 -6.65 38.24
C ASP A 6 1.93 -6.94 36.77
N LYS A 7 1.13 -6.06 36.18
CA LYS A 7 0.77 -6.18 34.78
C LYS A 7 1.99 -5.87 33.90
N LEU A 8 2.23 -6.72 32.91
CA LEU A 8 3.37 -6.63 32.01
C LEU A 8 2.96 -6.15 30.61
N ILE A 9 3.86 -5.47 29.97
CA ILE A 9 3.77 -5.03 28.59
C ILE A 9 5.01 -5.51 27.84
N ALA A 10 4.84 -6.03 26.61
CA ALA A 10 5.94 -6.51 25.80
C ALA A 10 6.08 -5.70 24.51
N GLY A 11 7.30 -5.45 24.11
CA GLY A 11 7.65 -4.98 22.77
C GLY A 11 8.47 -6.04 22.05
N LEU A 12 8.21 -6.20 20.75
CA LEU A 12 8.88 -7.15 19.89
C LEU A 12 9.50 -6.40 18.72
N ASP A 13 10.81 -6.48 18.60
CA ASP A 13 11.53 -6.00 17.43
C ASP A 13 11.82 -7.20 16.51
N LEU A 14 11.15 -7.23 15.37
CA LEU A 14 11.13 -8.37 14.44
C LEU A 14 12.05 -8.14 13.26
N HIS A 15 13.09 -8.94 13.16
CA HIS A 15 14.00 -9.00 12.02
C HIS A 15 13.69 -10.16 11.06
N SER A 16 14.51 -10.33 10.03
CA SER A 16 14.34 -11.41 9.04
C SER A 16 14.55 -12.82 9.61
N ASN A 17 15.43 -12.98 10.59
CA ASN A 17 15.88 -14.24 11.13
C ASN A 17 15.75 -14.38 12.66
N ASN A 18 15.45 -13.29 13.34
CA ASN A 18 15.30 -13.28 14.79
C ASN A 18 14.28 -12.26 15.27
N VAL A 19 13.86 -12.37 16.51
CA VAL A 19 13.03 -11.39 17.20
C VAL A 19 13.64 -11.09 18.56
N MET A 20 13.78 -9.81 18.90
CA MET A 20 14.11 -9.36 20.23
C MET A 20 12.81 -9.06 20.99
N ILE A 21 12.66 -9.61 22.16
CA ILE A 21 11.48 -9.40 23.03
C ILE A 21 11.94 -8.68 24.29
N GLY A 22 11.27 -7.60 24.64
CA GLY A 22 11.45 -6.85 25.88
C GLY A 22 10.15 -6.78 26.67
N LEU A 23 10.17 -7.10 27.95
CA LEU A 23 9.04 -6.97 28.87
C LEU A 23 9.31 -5.90 29.92
N ILE A 24 8.34 -5.04 30.15
CA ILE A 24 8.36 -4.02 31.20
C ILE A 24 7.12 -4.16 32.10
N ASN A 25 7.23 -3.65 33.33
CA ASN A 25 6.08 -3.52 34.20
C ASN A 25 5.35 -2.17 33.98
N GLN A 26 4.31 -1.90 34.76
CA GLN A 26 3.53 -0.65 34.67
C GLN A 26 4.35 0.61 35.04
N ASP A 27 5.42 0.48 35.79
CA ASP A 27 6.33 1.58 36.16
C ASP A 27 7.40 1.83 35.07
N GLY A 28 7.40 1.05 33.97
CA GLY A 28 8.42 1.13 32.93
C GLY A 28 9.72 0.39 33.25
N LYS A 29 9.79 -0.36 34.38
CA LYS A 29 10.98 -1.13 34.74
C LYS A 29 11.11 -2.36 33.84
N ARG A 30 12.29 -2.60 33.32
CA ARG A 30 12.64 -3.79 32.53
C ARG A 30 12.57 -5.04 33.41
N VAL A 31 11.76 -6.04 33.04
CA VAL A 31 11.51 -7.27 33.76
C VAL A 31 12.28 -8.44 33.16
N ALA A 32 12.19 -8.59 31.85
CA ALA A 32 12.89 -9.64 31.09
C ALA A 32 13.14 -9.21 29.68
N HIS A 33 14.10 -9.84 29.03
CA HIS A 33 14.31 -9.73 27.57
C HIS A 33 14.98 -10.98 27.05
N ARG A 34 14.76 -11.27 25.76
CA ARG A 34 15.41 -12.39 25.08
C ARG A 34 15.44 -12.18 23.58
N LYS A 35 16.57 -12.50 22.96
CA LYS A 35 16.71 -12.63 21.52
C LYS A 35 16.44 -14.10 21.14
N LEU A 36 15.51 -14.32 20.23
CA LEU A 36 15.07 -15.65 19.77
C LEU A 36 15.11 -15.73 18.26
N GLU A 37 15.23 -16.91 17.74
CA GLU A 37 15.01 -17.18 16.31
C GLU A 37 13.55 -16.92 15.94
N CYS A 38 13.26 -16.72 14.65
CA CYS A 38 11.89 -16.60 14.11
C CYS A 38 11.15 -17.94 14.19
N ASP A 39 10.89 -18.41 15.40
CA ASP A 39 10.19 -19.64 15.74
C ASP A 39 9.08 -19.35 16.75
N LEU A 40 7.84 -19.55 16.31
CA LEU A 40 6.66 -19.25 17.12
C LEU A 40 6.55 -20.11 18.38
N HIS A 41 7.10 -21.34 18.35
CA HIS A 41 7.09 -22.22 19.54
C HIS A 41 8.05 -21.68 20.60
N LYS A 42 9.30 -21.38 20.24
CA LYS A 42 10.31 -20.80 21.13
C LYS A 42 9.84 -19.46 21.73
N ILE A 43 9.19 -18.63 20.90
CA ILE A 43 8.63 -17.34 21.33
C ILE A 43 7.50 -17.57 22.35
N SER A 44 6.58 -18.50 22.07
CA SER A 44 5.47 -18.81 22.96
C SER A 44 5.95 -19.43 24.26
N GLU A 45 6.95 -20.30 24.23
CA GLU A 45 7.58 -20.91 25.39
C GLU A 45 8.20 -19.84 26.32
N PHE A 46 8.94 -18.90 25.75
CA PHE A 46 9.49 -17.77 26.51
C PHE A 46 8.40 -16.88 27.13
N LEU A 47 7.31 -16.64 26.41
CA LEU A 47 6.21 -15.77 26.86
C LEU A 47 5.25 -16.48 27.84
N ALA A 48 5.18 -17.81 27.85
CA ALA A 48 4.22 -18.59 28.63
C ALA A 48 4.22 -18.26 30.11
N PRO A 49 5.36 -18.14 30.83
CA PRO A 49 5.39 -17.79 32.25
C PRO A 49 4.80 -16.40 32.54
N PHE A 50 4.87 -15.49 31.60
CA PHE A 50 4.41 -14.10 31.69
C PHE A 50 2.95 -13.92 31.27
N LYS A 51 2.39 -14.84 30.47
CA LYS A 51 1.07 -14.72 29.84
C LYS A 51 -0.04 -14.31 30.81
N PRO A 52 -0.14 -14.85 32.04
CA PRO A 52 -1.21 -14.45 33.01
C PRO A 52 -1.14 -12.98 33.43
N GLN A 53 0.02 -12.35 33.30
CA GLN A 53 0.27 -10.95 33.67
C GLN A 53 0.34 -10.02 32.45
N LEU A 54 0.44 -10.59 31.26
CA LEU A 54 0.67 -9.84 30.01
C LEU A 54 -0.60 -9.11 29.57
N GLN A 55 -0.59 -7.77 29.69
CA GLN A 55 -1.72 -6.93 29.38
C GLN A 55 -1.80 -6.57 27.88
N SER A 56 -0.66 -6.33 27.27
CA SER A 56 -0.56 -5.96 25.86
C SER A 56 0.84 -6.19 25.33
N MET A 57 0.92 -6.34 24.01
CA MET A 57 2.17 -6.51 23.27
C MET A 57 2.17 -5.60 22.04
N ALA A 58 3.34 -5.21 21.56
CA ALA A 58 3.52 -4.44 20.34
C ALA A 58 4.62 -5.03 19.47
N VAL A 59 4.40 -5.05 18.14
CA VAL A 59 5.41 -5.38 17.13
C VAL A 59 5.31 -4.43 15.96
N GLU A 60 6.43 -4.06 15.33
CA GLU A 60 6.40 -3.21 14.13
C GLU A 60 5.87 -3.93 12.89
N SER A 61 5.21 -3.17 12.00
CA SER A 61 4.74 -3.68 10.71
C SER A 61 5.89 -3.74 9.70
N THR A 62 6.87 -4.59 9.96
CA THR A 62 7.94 -4.96 9.04
C THR A 62 7.40 -5.81 7.87
N PHE A 63 8.25 -6.25 6.94
CA PHE A 63 7.79 -7.01 5.77
C PHE A 63 7.27 -8.42 6.10
N ASN A 64 7.68 -9.01 7.23
CA ASN A 64 7.46 -10.41 7.62
C ASN A 64 6.59 -10.61 8.86
N TRP A 65 5.81 -9.62 9.28
CA TRP A 65 5.04 -9.68 10.53
C TRP A 65 3.87 -10.67 10.54
N TYR A 66 3.37 -11.16 9.39
CA TYR A 66 2.15 -11.97 9.28
C TYR A 66 2.16 -13.19 10.21
N TRP A 67 3.15 -14.05 10.07
CA TRP A 67 3.27 -15.29 10.82
C TRP A 67 3.30 -15.07 12.34
N LEU A 68 3.99 -14.01 12.78
CA LEU A 68 4.18 -13.71 14.21
C LEU A 68 2.88 -13.19 14.83
N VAL A 69 2.26 -12.19 14.20
CA VAL A 69 1.02 -11.59 14.74
C VAL A 69 -0.11 -12.60 14.71
N ASP A 70 -0.29 -13.34 13.60
CA ASP A 70 -1.35 -14.35 13.51
C ASP A 70 -1.11 -15.51 14.48
N GLY A 71 0.13 -16.00 14.56
CA GLY A 71 0.50 -17.08 15.44
C GLY A 71 0.39 -16.74 16.92
N LEU A 72 0.67 -15.50 17.32
CA LEU A 72 0.47 -15.06 18.70
C LEU A 72 -1.01 -14.83 19.00
N ARG A 73 -1.77 -14.23 18.07
CA ARG A 73 -3.23 -14.05 18.25
C ARG A 73 -3.97 -15.37 18.35
N SER A 74 -3.62 -16.37 17.54
CA SER A 74 -4.20 -17.72 17.63
C SER A 74 -3.91 -18.44 18.95
N ARG A 75 -2.97 -17.92 19.75
CA ARG A 75 -2.62 -18.36 21.08
C ARG A 75 -3.08 -17.40 22.18
N ASP A 76 -4.06 -16.52 21.87
CA ASP A 76 -4.64 -15.54 22.79
C ASP A 76 -3.65 -14.56 23.43
N TYR A 77 -2.60 -14.18 22.70
CA TYR A 77 -1.74 -13.09 23.10
C TYR A 77 -2.28 -11.73 22.60
N PRO A 78 -2.35 -10.70 23.46
CA PRO A 78 -2.90 -9.40 23.12
C PRO A 78 -1.89 -8.53 22.36
N ILE A 79 -1.63 -8.85 21.07
CA ILE A 79 -0.62 -8.19 20.25
C ILE A 79 -1.22 -7.15 19.31
N ASP A 80 -0.66 -5.95 19.33
CA ASP A 80 -0.92 -4.82 18.43
C ASP A 80 0.20 -4.69 17.41
N LEU A 81 -0.17 -4.34 16.17
CA LEU A 81 0.77 -4.01 15.11
C LEU A 81 1.04 -2.51 15.11
N ALA A 82 2.30 -2.10 15.25
CA ALA A 82 2.71 -0.72 15.22
C ALA A 82 2.98 -0.21 13.81
N ASN A 83 2.74 1.08 13.58
CA ASN A 83 3.06 1.76 12.32
C ASN A 83 4.39 2.52 12.43
N PRO A 84 5.53 1.98 11.93
CA PRO A 84 6.84 2.59 12.09
C PRO A 84 6.95 3.98 11.46
N ALA A 85 6.19 4.25 10.38
CA ALA A 85 6.22 5.56 9.74
C ALA A 85 5.63 6.71 10.59
N LYS A 86 4.95 6.38 11.68
CA LYS A 86 4.39 7.35 12.64
C LYS A 86 5.10 7.34 13.99
N ILE A 87 6.03 6.42 14.21
CA ILE A 87 6.87 6.42 15.40
C ILE A 87 7.95 7.48 15.19
N GLU A 88 7.95 8.51 16.01
CA GLU A 88 9.05 9.49 16.03
C GLU A 88 10.21 8.89 16.82
N GLN A 89 11.32 8.64 16.13
CA GLN A 89 12.56 8.24 16.78
C GLN A 89 13.24 9.48 17.40
N TYR A 90 13.72 9.35 18.61
CA TYR A 90 14.50 10.40 19.26
C TYR A 90 15.87 10.54 18.56
N ASN A 91 16.05 11.60 17.78
CA ASN A 91 17.28 11.88 17.02
C ASN A 91 18.52 12.21 17.88
N GLY A 92 18.53 11.93 19.17
CA GLY A 92 19.62 12.25 20.09
C GLY A 92 20.29 11.03 20.77
N ILE A 93 19.78 9.83 20.56
CA ILE A 93 20.31 8.61 21.17
C ILE A 93 21.42 8.07 20.28
N LYS A 94 22.68 8.08 20.79
CA LYS A 94 23.86 7.68 20.01
C LYS A 94 24.05 6.17 19.82
N HIS A 95 23.43 5.35 20.67
CA HIS A 95 23.51 3.89 20.63
C HIS A 95 22.12 3.33 20.89
N VAL A 96 21.47 2.82 19.85
CA VAL A 96 20.22 2.07 19.90
C VAL A 96 20.54 0.68 19.38
N ASP A 97 20.23 -0.34 20.17
CA ASP A 97 20.33 -1.75 19.75
C ASP A 97 18.93 -2.38 19.66
N ASP A 98 18.83 -3.56 19.06
CA ASP A 98 17.57 -4.33 18.92
C ASP A 98 16.81 -4.44 20.27
N LYS A 99 17.54 -4.47 21.37
CA LYS A 99 16.97 -4.56 22.72
C LYS A 99 16.28 -3.26 23.13
N ASP A 100 16.90 -2.12 22.84
CA ASP A 100 16.33 -0.82 23.14
C ASP A 100 15.11 -0.53 22.26
N ASP A 101 15.11 -0.96 21.00
CA ASP A 101 13.95 -0.87 20.11
C ASP A 101 12.76 -1.70 20.63
N ALA A 102 12.98 -2.92 21.09
CA ALA A 102 11.94 -3.72 21.70
C ALA A 102 11.37 -3.06 22.98
N PHE A 103 12.23 -2.51 23.87
CA PHE A 103 11.76 -1.79 25.04
C PHE A 103 11.07 -0.48 24.70
N HIS A 104 11.50 0.23 23.66
CA HIS A 104 10.84 1.44 23.17
C HIS A 104 9.40 1.14 22.72
N LEU A 105 9.19 0.07 21.95
CA LEU A 105 7.85 -0.37 21.56
C LEU A 105 6.97 -0.71 22.78
N ALA A 106 7.54 -1.40 23.78
CA ALA A 106 6.83 -1.69 25.03
C ALA A 106 6.45 -0.41 25.77
N GLU A 107 7.32 0.59 25.79
CA GLU A 107 7.08 1.89 26.44
C GLU A 107 5.99 2.69 25.72
N LEU A 108 6.03 2.78 24.38
CA LEU A 108 4.97 3.43 23.60
C LEU A 108 3.61 2.77 23.84
N GLN A 109 3.59 1.45 23.97
CA GLN A 109 2.38 0.67 24.29
C GLN A 109 1.90 0.94 25.73
N ARG A 110 2.82 1.00 26.70
CA ARG A 110 2.54 1.33 28.11
C ARG A 110 1.91 2.71 28.24
N LEU A 111 2.46 3.70 27.57
CA LEU A 111 1.99 5.09 27.56
C LEU A 111 0.72 5.27 26.72
N LYS A 112 0.23 4.24 26.01
CA LYS A 112 -0.93 4.27 25.12
C LYS A 112 -0.80 5.28 23.96
N ILE A 113 0.42 5.59 23.55
CA ILE A 113 0.74 6.47 22.43
C ILE A 113 1.26 5.72 21.20
N LEU A 114 1.27 4.37 21.24
CA LEU A 114 1.68 3.56 20.09
C LEU A 114 0.77 3.82 18.88
N PRO A 115 1.32 4.27 17.74
CA PRO A 115 0.54 4.43 16.53
C PRO A 115 0.24 3.06 15.92
N LYS A 116 -0.98 2.57 16.08
CA LYS A 116 -1.39 1.25 15.60
C LYS A 116 -1.55 1.20 14.08
N ALA A 117 -1.07 0.12 13.47
CA ALA A 117 -1.32 -0.25 12.10
C ALA A 117 -2.56 -1.15 11.99
N HIS A 118 -3.21 -1.12 10.82
CA HIS A 118 -4.33 -2.02 10.56
C HIS A 118 -3.83 -3.44 10.26
N VAL A 119 -4.38 -4.41 10.96
CA VAL A 119 -4.13 -5.83 10.70
C VAL A 119 -5.22 -6.33 9.74
N TYR A 120 -4.82 -6.57 8.49
CA TYR A 120 -5.72 -7.08 7.47
C TYR A 120 -6.12 -8.54 7.76
N ASP A 121 -7.30 -8.92 7.31
CA ASP A 121 -7.80 -10.29 7.41
C ASP A 121 -6.80 -11.29 6.81
N PRO A 122 -6.38 -12.32 7.56
CA PRO A 122 -5.44 -13.34 7.08
C PRO A 122 -5.88 -14.03 5.79
N GLN A 123 -7.20 -14.22 5.58
CA GLN A 123 -7.72 -14.87 4.38
C GLN A 123 -7.63 -13.99 3.13
N LEU A 124 -7.73 -12.66 3.30
CA LEU A 124 -7.69 -11.71 2.18
C LEU A 124 -6.26 -11.23 1.84
N ARG A 125 -5.29 -11.38 2.74
CA ARG A 125 -3.90 -10.94 2.50
C ARG A 125 -3.26 -11.58 1.27
N PRO A 126 -3.40 -12.89 1.00
CA PRO A 126 -2.81 -13.50 -0.20
C PRO A 126 -3.34 -12.87 -1.50
N VAL A 127 -4.63 -12.52 -1.55
CA VAL A 127 -5.23 -11.84 -2.71
C VAL A 127 -4.67 -10.43 -2.86
N ARG A 128 -4.53 -9.71 -1.75
CA ARG A 128 -3.87 -8.40 -1.71
C ARG A 128 -2.41 -8.47 -2.18
N ASP A 129 -1.66 -9.48 -1.77
CA ASP A 129 -0.27 -9.67 -2.18
C ASP A 129 -0.15 -10.07 -3.66
N MET A 130 -1.11 -10.84 -4.20
CA MET A 130 -1.22 -11.10 -5.64
C MET A 130 -1.42 -9.81 -6.45
N LEU A 131 -2.28 -8.89 -6.00
CA LEU A 131 -2.50 -7.59 -6.66
C LEU A 131 -1.23 -6.72 -6.63
N ARG A 132 -0.51 -6.72 -5.53
CA ARG A 132 0.79 -6.04 -5.41
C ARG A 132 1.84 -6.65 -6.34
N ARG A 133 1.88 -7.98 -6.42
CA ARG A 133 2.76 -8.69 -7.35
C ARG A 133 2.41 -8.38 -8.80
N ARG A 134 1.11 -8.37 -9.13
CA ARG A 134 0.64 -7.95 -10.47
C ARG A 134 1.13 -6.56 -10.83
N MET A 135 1.04 -5.59 -9.91
CA MET A 135 1.56 -4.24 -10.16
C MET A 135 3.06 -4.24 -10.45
N GLY A 136 3.86 -5.01 -9.69
CA GLY A 136 5.29 -5.16 -9.94
C GLY A 136 5.60 -5.78 -11.32
N LEU A 137 4.82 -6.79 -11.76
CA LEU A 137 4.97 -7.38 -13.09
C LEU A 137 4.62 -6.39 -14.21
N VAL A 138 3.58 -5.56 -14.01
CA VAL A 138 3.24 -4.48 -14.97
C VAL A 138 4.36 -3.45 -15.08
N GLN A 139 4.99 -3.08 -13.97
CA GLN A 139 6.13 -2.16 -13.97
C GLN A 139 7.34 -2.77 -14.71
N GLN A 140 7.67 -4.05 -14.47
CA GLN A 140 8.73 -4.76 -15.18
C GLN A 140 8.47 -4.82 -16.69
N ARG A 141 7.22 -5.15 -17.08
CA ARG A 141 6.82 -5.14 -18.50
C ARG A 141 6.96 -3.76 -19.12
N THR A 142 6.54 -2.71 -18.42
CA THR A 142 6.67 -1.33 -18.91
C THR A 142 8.13 -0.93 -19.10
N ALA A 143 9.01 -1.31 -18.18
CA ALA A 143 10.45 -1.08 -18.31
C ALA A 143 11.04 -1.76 -19.55
N LEU A 144 10.66 -3.02 -19.81
CA LEU A 144 11.07 -3.75 -21.03
C LEU A 144 10.53 -3.11 -22.30
N LEU A 145 9.26 -2.69 -22.31
CA LEU A 145 8.67 -2.00 -23.46
C LEU A 145 9.38 -0.67 -23.76
N LEU A 146 9.74 0.10 -22.73
CA LEU A 146 10.50 1.33 -22.90
C LEU A 146 11.93 1.07 -23.40
N SER A 147 12.58 0.01 -22.91
CA SER A 147 13.89 -0.44 -23.36
C SER A 147 13.84 -0.84 -24.83
N PHE A 148 12.82 -1.60 -25.23
CA PHE A 148 12.62 -2.02 -26.62
C PHE A 148 12.36 -0.82 -27.54
N LYS A 149 11.50 0.11 -27.13
CA LYS A 149 11.28 1.38 -27.85
C LYS A 149 12.58 2.18 -28.03
N SER A 150 13.42 2.24 -26.98
CA SER A 150 14.73 2.90 -27.03
C SER A 150 15.69 2.22 -28.02
N LEU A 151 15.76 0.88 -28.01
CA LEU A 151 16.56 0.12 -28.99
C LEU A 151 16.12 0.43 -30.41
N HIS A 152 14.81 0.40 -30.69
CA HIS A 152 14.23 0.67 -31.99
C HIS A 152 14.56 2.08 -32.48
N ALA A 153 14.32 3.09 -31.65
CA ALA A 153 14.59 4.48 -32.00
C ALA A 153 16.09 4.74 -32.26
N ARG A 154 16.96 4.17 -31.41
CA ARG A 154 18.43 4.32 -31.55
C ARG A 154 18.98 3.64 -32.81
N THR A 155 18.44 2.47 -33.16
CA THR A 155 18.98 1.66 -34.24
C THR A 155 18.39 2.05 -35.62
N LEU A 156 17.10 2.35 -35.67
CA LEU A 156 16.37 2.58 -36.92
C LEU A 156 15.97 4.06 -37.15
N GLY A 157 16.24 4.93 -36.16
CA GLY A 157 15.87 6.35 -36.25
C GLY A 157 14.36 6.61 -36.26
N LYS A 158 13.53 5.60 -35.97
CA LYS A 158 12.06 5.66 -36.02
C LYS A 158 11.43 5.42 -34.66
N PRO A 159 10.34 6.10 -34.30
CA PRO A 159 9.59 5.80 -33.10
C PRO A 159 8.85 4.46 -33.27
N LEU A 160 8.77 3.70 -32.16
CA LEU A 160 7.93 2.50 -32.03
C LEU A 160 6.85 2.79 -30.99
N GLU A 161 5.58 2.60 -31.34
CA GLU A 161 4.50 2.77 -30.38
C GLU A 161 4.48 1.61 -29.39
N LEU A 162 4.16 1.91 -28.11
CA LEU A 162 4.16 0.89 -27.03
C LEU A 162 3.15 -0.23 -27.30
N ALA A 163 2.03 0.10 -27.97
CA ALA A 163 1.01 -0.88 -28.33
C ALA A 163 1.51 -1.89 -29.36
N ASP A 164 2.32 -1.43 -30.32
CA ASP A 164 2.92 -2.28 -31.35
C ASP A 164 4.06 -3.10 -30.77
N ALA A 165 4.94 -2.49 -29.97
CA ALA A 165 6.00 -3.21 -29.26
C ALA A 165 5.44 -4.35 -28.40
N LYS A 166 4.29 -4.14 -27.75
CA LYS A 166 3.63 -5.14 -26.93
C LYS A 166 3.09 -6.34 -27.71
N LYS A 167 2.66 -6.12 -28.96
CA LYS A 167 2.07 -7.16 -29.84
C LYS A 167 3.11 -7.95 -30.61
N LEU A 168 4.36 -7.46 -30.65
CA LEU A 168 5.40 -8.04 -31.46
C LEU A 168 5.78 -9.44 -30.97
N ALA A 169 5.66 -10.42 -31.86
CA ALA A 169 6.02 -11.79 -31.54
C ALA A 169 7.55 -11.96 -31.44
N PRO A 170 8.05 -12.87 -30.58
CA PRO A 170 9.48 -13.13 -30.45
C PRO A 170 10.17 -13.56 -31.75
N GLU A 171 9.42 -14.17 -32.67
CA GLU A 171 9.90 -14.60 -33.99
C GLU A 171 9.93 -13.42 -34.99
N GLU A 172 9.13 -12.39 -34.78
CA GLU A 172 9.07 -11.20 -35.64
C GLU A 172 10.01 -10.08 -35.18
N ALA A 173 10.23 -9.95 -33.87
CA ALA A 173 11.06 -8.90 -33.30
C ALA A 173 12.49 -8.83 -33.87
N PRO A 174 13.21 -9.97 -34.09
CA PRO A 174 14.54 -9.97 -34.71
C PRO A 174 14.56 -9.42 -36.13
N LYS A 175 13.51 -9.65 -36.90
CA LYS A 175 13.44 -9.27 -38.32
C LYS A 175 13.47 -7.77 -38.53
N LEU A 176 13.27 -6.97 -37.48
CA LEU A 176 13.35 -5.51 -37.54
C LEU A 176 14.80 -4.98 -37.60
N TYR A 177 15.79 -5.84 -37.33
CA TYR A 177 17.18 -5.42 -37.19
C TYR A 177 18.12 -6.22 -38.10
N GLU A 178 19.15 -5.57 -38.60
CA GLU A 178 20.16 -6.20 -39.43
C GLU A 178 21.25 -6.87 -38.61
N HIS A 179 21.70 -6.20 -37.53
CA HIS A 179 22.81 -6.67 -36.73
C HIS A 179 22.40 -7.83 -35.80
N PRO A 180 23.11 -8.98 -35.78
CA PRO A 180 22.75 -10.16 -34.98
C PRO A 180 22.57 -9.89 -33.48
N ALA A 181 23.40 -9.00 -32.89
CA ALA A 181 23.25 -8.65 -31.47
C ALA A 181 21.91 -7.93 -31.18
N ASN A 182 21.47 -7.02 -32.07
CA ASN A 182 20.18 -6.35 -31.93
C ASN A 182 19.01 -7.31 -32.15
N GLN A 183 19.15 -8.28 -33.06
CA GLN A 183 18.19 -9.36 -33.28
C GLN A 183 18.01 -10.18 -32.00
N LEU A 184 19.12 -10.58 -31.36
CA LEU A 184 19.09 -11.35 -30.11
C LEU A 184 18.45 -10.55 -28.97
N ILE A 185 18.82 -9.28 -28.80
CA ILE A 185 18.22 -8.39 -27.77
C ILE A 185 16.71 -8.27 -28.00
N ALA A 186 16.27 -8.00 -29.24
CA ALA A 186 14.86 -7.85 -29.59
C ALA A 186 14.07 -9.14 -29.28
N LYS A 187 14.61 -10.32 -29.63
CA LYS A 187 14.01 -11.62 -29.32
C LYS A 187 13.81 -11.82 -27.83
N ILE A 188 14.88 -11.65 -27.04
CA ILE A 188 14.84 -11.82 -25.59
C ILE A 188 13.82 -10.85 -24.96
N GLN A 189 13.79 -9.59 -25.38
CA GLN A 189 12.84 -8.61 -24.84
C GLN A 189 11.39 -8.98 -25.18
N ALA A 190 11.10 -9.41 -26.41
CA ALA A 190 9.77 -9.86 -26.81
C ALA A 190 9.31 -11.11 -26.03
N GLU A 191 10.19 -12.09 -25.86
CA GLU A 191 9.92 -13.28 -25.02
C GLU A 191 9.56 -12.93 -23.60
N HIS A 192 10.32 -12.03 -22.95
CA HIS A 192 10.05 -11.58 -21.59
C HIS A 192 8.75 -10.76 -21.50
N ILE A 193 8.46 -9.88 -22.44
CA ILE A 193 7.21 -9.11 -22.50
C ILE A 193 6.01 -10.06 -22.55
N GLN A 194 6.04 -11.07 -23.43
CA GLN A 194 4.97 -12.06 -23.52
C GLN A 194 4.84 -12.93 -22.27
N ALA A 195 5.95 -13.34 -21.67
CA ALA A 195 5.94 -14.11 -20.41
C ALA A 195 5.30 -13.29 -19.28
N LEU A 196 5.61 -12.00 -19.17
CA LEU A 196 5.01 -11.09 -18.20
C LEU A 196 3.51 -10.88 -18.48
N ASP A 197 3.09 -10.72 -19.73
CA ASP A 197 1.68 -10.59 -20.10
C ASP A 197 0.88 -11.86 -19.70
N ARG A 198 1.41 -13.06 -19.96
CA ARG A 198 0.80 -14.31 -19.52
C ARG A 198 0.68 -14.38 -18.00
N SER A 199 1.73 -14.00 -17.27
CA SER A 199 1.75 -14.01 -15.81
C SER A 199 0.75 -13.01 -15.22
N ILE A 200 0.70 -11.79 -15.76
CA ILE A 200 -0.28 -10.75 -15.38
C ILE A 200 -1.71 -11.28 -15.59
N ALA A 201 -2.01 -11.82 -16.77
CA ALA A 201 -3.33 -12.34 -17.08
C ALA A 201 -3.76 -13.51 -16.16
N ARG A 202 -2.81 -14.36 -15.74
CA ARG A 202 -3.09 -15.43 -14.77
C ARG A 202 -3.46 -14.88 -13.41
N ILE A 203 -2.72 -13.88 -12.92
CA ILE A 203 -3.03 -13.23 -11.63
C ILE A 203 -4.39 -12.52 -11.72
N GLU A 204 -4.65 -11.78 -12.81
CA GLU A 204 -5.93 -11.06 -12.97
C GLU A 204 -7.12 -12.02 -12.95
N ARG A 205 -7.05 -13.16 -13.62
CA ARG A 205 -8.10 -14.18 -13.56
C ARG A 205 -8.31 -14.72 -12.15
N ALA A 206 -7.22 -15.08 -11.46
CA ALA A 206 -7.28 -15.62 -10.09
C ALA A 206 -7.84 -14.60 -9.10
N VAL A 207 -7.47 -13.33 -9.22
CA VAL A 207 -7.98 -12.27 -8.35
C VAL A 207 -9.47 -11.99 -8.61
N LEU A 208 -9.87 -11.96 -9.88
CA LEU A 208 -11.26 -11.66 -10.24
C LEU A 208 -12.22 -12.80 -9.88
N SER A 209 -11.76 -14.05 -9.75
CA SER A 209 -12.61 -15.14 -9.25
C SER A 209 -13.02 -14.96 -7.78
N CYS A 210 -12.28 -14.15 -7.01
CA CYS A 210 -12.61 -13.81 -5.62
C CYS A 210 -13.51 -12.56 -5.49
N ALA A 211 -13.87 -11.90 -6.59
CA ALA A 211 -14.49 -10.57 -6.54
C ALA A 211 -15.95 -10.58 -6.04
N GLN A 212 -16.72 -11.62 -6.33
CA GLN A 212 -18.16 -11.67 -6.08
C GLN A 212 -18.54 -11.66 -4.59
N GLU A 213 -17.63 -12.08 -3.72
CA GLU A 213 -17.86 -12.17 -2.27
C GLU A 213 -17.33 -10.95 -1.51
N LEU A 214 -16.77 -9.96 -2.22
CA LEU A 214 -16.09 -8.86 -1.57
C LEU A 214 -16.99 -7.66 -1.35
N PRO A 215 -17.00 -7.10 -0.12
CA PRO A 215 -17.72 -5.86 0.14
C PRO A 215 -17.17 -4.75 -0.76
N PHE A 216 -18.04 -3.87 -1.24
CA PHE A 216 -17.71 -2.67 -2.02
C PHE A 216 -17.28 -2.89 -3.48
N TYR A 217 -16.95 -4.11 -3.93
CA TYR A 217 -16.42 -4.32 -5.27
C TYR A 217 -17.36 -3.76 -6.36
N ASP A 218 -18.62 -4.20 -6.36
CA ASP A 218 -19.60 -3.77 -7.37
C ASP A 218 -19.90 -2.28 -7.29
N LYS A 219 -19.99 -1.74 -6.07
CA LYS A 219 -20.20 -0.30 -5.85
C LYS A 219 -19.05 0.54 -6.41
N LEU A 220 -17.81 0.10 -6.25
CA LEU A 220 -16.64 0.79 -6.78
C LEU A 220 -16.62 0.84 -8.30
N LEU A 221 -17.22 -0.15 -8.99
CA LEU A 221 -17.34 -0.15 -10.45
C LEU A 221 -18.25 0.97 -10.99
N SER A 222 -19.14 1.55 -10.16
CA SER A 222 -19.96 2.70 -10.53
C SER A 222 -19.15 4.00 -10.69
N ILE A 223 -17.95 4.06 -10.12
CA ILE A 223 -17.09 5.25 -10.16
C ILE A 223 -16.39 5.35 -11.52
N PRO A 224 -16.51 6.49 -12.24
CA PRO A 224 -15.84 6.68 -13.52
C PRO A 224 -14.33 6.40 -13.45
N GLY A 225 -13.85 5.59 -14.37
CA GLY A 225 -12.43 5.21 -14.47
C GLY A 225 -11.98 4.10 -13.52
N ILE A 226 -12.83 3.61 -12.63
CA ILE A 226 -12.53 2.47 -11.76
C ILE A 226 -13.01 1.17 -12.42
N GLY A 227 -12.10 0.48 -13.09
CA GLY A 227 -12.37 -0.85 -13.65
C GLY A 227 -12.09 -1.98 -12.66
N LYS A 228 -12.36 -3.22 -13.09
CA LYS A 228 -12.32 -4.44 -12.26
C LYS A 228 -11.06 -4.57 -11.38
N ILE A 229 -9.88 -4.40 -11.96
CA ILE A 229 -8.61 -4.54 -11.23
C ILE A 229 -8.37 -3.39 -10.24
N LEU A 230 -8.78 -2.16 -10.60
CA LEU A 230 -8.68 -1.02 -9.68
C LEU A 230 -9.66 -1.19 -8.52
N ALA A 231 -10.90 -1.62 -8.76
CA ALA A 231 -11.89 -1.92 -7.73
C ALA A 231 -11.36 -2.99 -6.75
N MET A 232 -10.80 -4.10 -7.27
CA MET A 232 -10.15 -5.13 -6.46
C MET A 232 -9.00 -4.57 -5.62
N THR A 233 -8.13 -3.79 -6.24
CA THR A 233 -6.98 -3.18 -5.53
C THR A 233 -7.47 -2.26 -4.41
N ILE A 234 -8.47 -1.41 -4.67
CA ILE A 234 -9.03 -0.50 -3.68
C ILE A 234 -9.64 -1.30 -2.53
N THR A 235 -10.48 -2.30 -2.81
CA THR A 235 -11.13 -3.14 -1.79
C THR A 235 -10.10 -3.81 -0.89
N MET A 236 -9.08 -4.47 -1.48
CA MET A 236 -8.04 -5.18 -0.73
C MET A 236 -7.13 -4.27 0.09
N GLU A 237 -6.81 -3.08 -0.43
CA GLU A 237 -5.93 -2.13 0.27
C GLU A 237 -6.67 -1.27 1.30
N VAL A 238 -7.99 -1.15 1.19
CA VAL A 238 -8.84 -0.50 2.20
C VAL A 238 -9.05 -1.41 3.41
N GLY A 239 -9.40 -2.69 3.17
CA GLY A 239 -9.82 -3.61 4.22
C GLY A 239 -11.15 -3.17 4.86
N ASP A 240 -11.09 -2.48 5.99
CA ASP A 240 -12.26 -1.88 6.63
C ASP A 240 -12.32 -0.37 6.40
N ILE A 241 -13.36 0.11 5.73
CA ILE A 241 -13.57 1.54 5.45
C ILE A 241 -13.88 2.33 6.72
N LYS A 242 -14.48 1.69 7.74
CA LYS A 242 -14.87 2.35 9.01
C LYS A 242 -13.67 2.87 9.80
N ARG A 243 -12.46 2.37 9.54
CA ARG A 243 -11.23 2.89 10.14
C ARG A 243 -10.90 4.34 9.72
N PHE A 244 -11.54 4.84 8.69
CA PHE A 244 -11.38 6.23 8.22
C PHE A 244 -12.61 7.06 8.61
N LYS A 245 -12.47 7.94 9.58
CA LYS A 245 -13.58 8.77 10.11
C LYS A 245 -14.19 9.68 9.06
N THR A 246 -13.43 10.12 8.05
CA THR A 246 -13.88 11.03 6.98
C THR A 246 -13.23 10.70 5.64
N ASP A 247 -13.83 11.19 4.56
CA ASP A 247 -13.27 11.13 3.20
C ASP A 247 -11.91 11.82 3.09
N GLY A 248 -11.67 12.88 3.87
CA GLY A 248 -10.40 13.59 3.97
C GLY A 248 -9.30 12.72 4.58
N HIS A 249 -9.62 11.95 5.66
CA HIS A 249 -8.68 11.00 6.25
C HIS A 249 -8.32 9.87 5.27
N PHE A 250 -9.32 9.39 4.51
CA PHE A 250 -9.08 8.37 3.48
C PHE A 250 -8.21 8.91 2.34
N ALA A 251 -8.52 10.10 1.81
CA ALA A 251 -7.73 10.74 0.76
C ALA A 251 -6.27 11.01 1.21
N SER A 252 -6.06 11.35 2.47
CA SER A 252 -4.73 11.48 3.08
C SER A 252 -4.01 10.13 3.13
N TYR A 253 -4.69 9.07 3.54
CA TYR A 253 -4.12 7.72 3.53
C TYR A 253 -3.79 7.23 2.12
N CYS A 254 -4.55 7.64 1.11
CA CYS A 254 -4.26 7.42 -0.31
C CYS A 254 -3.11 8.29 -0.84
N ARG A 255 -2.44 9.12 -0.04
CA ARG A 255 -1.36 10.04 -0.45
C ARG A 255 -1.77 11.06 -1.51
N LEU A 256 -3.06 11.43 -1.56
CA LEU A 256 -3.62 12.30 -2.60
C LEU A 256 -3.83 13.75 -2.13
N VAL A 257 -3.57 14.04 -0.86
CA VAL A 257 -3.55 15.39 -0.30
C VAL A 257 -2.12 15.87 -0.10
N ASP A 258 -1.92 17.18 -0.15
CA ASP A 258 -0.61 17.74 0.13
C ASP A 258 -0.38 17.79 1.64
N ALA A 259 0.78 17.29 2.07
CA ALA A 259 1.22 17.33 3.45
C ALA A 259 2.28 18.43 3.59
N LYS A 260 1.86 19.62 4.06
CA LYS A 260 2.78 20.71 4.39
C LYS A 260 3.01 20.74 5.90
N ARG A 261 4.27 20.73 6.29
CA ARG A 261 4.67 20.89 7.69
C ARG A 261 5.07 22.34 7.93
N TRP A 262 4.29 23.05 8.69
CA TRP A 262 4.55 24.45 9.03
C TRP A 262 5.13 24.54 10.45
N SER A 263 6.11 25.39 10.65
CA SER A 263 6.64 25.74 11.96
C SER A 263 7.06 27.20 11.92
N ASN A 264 6.55 27.99 12.87
CA ASN A 264 6.81 29.43 12.97
C ASN A 264 6.57 30.19 11.65
N GLY A 265 5.41 29.94 11.00
CA GLY A 265 5.04 30.59 9.73
C GLY A 265 5.83 30.17 8.50
N LYS A 266 6.81 29.25 8.63
CA LYS A 266 7.62 28.74 7.52
C LYS A 266 7.26 27.30 7.20
N CYS A 267 7.11 26.98 5.90
CA CYS A 267 6.94 25.60 5.44
C CYS A 267 8.28 24.86 5.56
N LYS A 268 8.38 23.91 6.52
CA LYS A 268 9.61 23.15 6.79
C LYS A 268 9.76 21.89 5.95
N ALA A 269 8.67 21.31 5.45
CA ALA A 269 8.71 20.14 4.58
C ALA A 269 7.42 20.06 3.75
N GLU A 270 7.57 19.60 2.51
CA GLU A 270 6.47 19.20 1.65
C GLU A 270 6.52 17.67 1.43
N ASN A 271 5.37 17.02 1.56
CA ASN A 271 5.15 15.60 1.31
C ASN A 271 5.73 14.61 2.34
N ASN A 272 4.84 13.96 3.08
CA ASN A 272 5.18 12.77 3.84
C ASN A 272 5.11 11.53 2.93
N ARG A 273 6.20 11.22 2.21
CA ARG A 273 6.27 10.07 1.29
C ARG A 273 6.20 8.71 1.98
N LYS A 274 6.49 8.65 3.28
CA LYS A 274 6.50 7.38 4.05
C LYS A 274 5.12 7.00 4.58
N CYS A 275 4.24 7.97 4.90
CA CYS A 275 2.91 7.70 5.43
C CYS A 275 1.87 7.44 4.34
N GLY A 276 0.91 6.55 4.62
CA GLY A 276 -0.19 6.21 3.73
C GLY A 276 0.12 5.06 2.75
N ASN A 277 -0.84 4.78 1.88
CA ASN A 277 -0.82 3.61 1.00
C ASN A 277 -0.50 3.99 -0.45
N VAL A 278 0.62 3.49 -0.97
CA VAL A 278 1.10 3.77 -2.34
C VAL A 278 0.24 3.08 -3.40
N TYR A 279 -0.33 1.92 -3.08
CA TYR A 279 -1.17 1.17 -4.03
C TYR A 279 -2.53 1.83 -4.24
N LEU A 280 -3.12 2.41 -3.18
CA LEU A 280 -4.31 3.25 -3.30
C LEU A 280 -4.01 4.53 -4.07
N SER A 281 -2.86 5.16 -3.81
CA SER A 281 -2.42 6.33 -4.59
C SER A 281 -2.38 6.01 -6.08
N TRP A 282 -1.71 4.91 -6.44
CA TRP A 282 -1.63 4.45 -7.81
C TRP A 282 -3.02 4.15 -8.38
N ALA A 283 -3.85 3.41 -7.67
CA ALA A 283 -5.17 3.01 -8.16
C ALA A 283 -6.05 4.22 -8.50
N PHE A 284 -6.10 5.23 -7.65
CA PHE A 284 -6.89 6.44 -7.92
C PHE A 284 -6.28 7.36 -8.96
N VAL A 285 -4.95 7.40 -9.11
CA VAL A 285 -4.28 8.15 -10.19
C VAL A 285 -4.56 7.49 -11.54
N GLU A 286 -4.47 6.17 -11.65
CA GLU A 286 -4.88 5.43 -12.85
C GLU A 286 -6.38 5.63 -13.13
N GLY A 287 -7.22 5.52 -12.11
CA GLY A 287 -8.65 5.83 -12.22
C GLY A 287 -8.89 7.24 -12.77
N ALA A 288 -8.13 8.24 -12.34
CA ALA A 288 -8.24 9.61 -12.86
C ALA A 288 -7.81 9.71 -14.34
N HIS A 289 -6.81 8.95 -14.78
CA HIS A 289 -6.44 8.89 -16.19
C HIS A 289 -7.53 8.30 -17.07
N PHE A 290 -8.20 7.23 -16.61
CA PHE A 290 -9.33 6.64 -17.30
C PHE A 290 -10.59 7.52 -17.23
N ALA A 291 -10.94 8.06 -16.04
CA ALA A 291 -12.08 8.95 -15.88
C ALA A 291 -12.02 10.15 -16.82
N ARG A 292 -10.89 10.86 -16.89
CA ARG A 292 -10.75 11.98 -17.82
C ARG A 292 -10.85 11.57 -19.29
N ARG A 293 -10.55 10.30 -19.64
CA ARG A 293 -10.62 9.80 -21.02
C ARG A 293 -12.04 9.44 -21.44
N TYR A 294 -12.79 8.83 -20.55
CA TYR A 294 -14.05 8.18 -20.87
C TYR A 294 -15.29 8.88 -20.26
N ASP A 295 -15.11 9.74 -19.25
CA ASP A 295 -16.18 10.49 -18.61
C ASP A 295 -16.08 11.97 -18.93
N LEU A 296 -17.19 12.55 -19.44
CA LEU A 296 -17.21 13.94 -19.94
C LEU A 296 -17.06 14.96 -18.80
N GLN A 297 -17.65 14.70 -17.64
CA GLN A 297 -17.62 15.64 -16.52
C GLN A 297 -16.27 15.64 -15.84
N CYS A 298 -15.67 14.46 -15.64
CA CYS A 298 -14.30 14.33 -15.18
C CYS A 298 -13.31 15.06 -16.11
N ARG A 299 -13.50 14.92 -17.43
CA ARG A 299 -12.69 15.63 -18.44
C ARG A 299 -12.85 17.15 -18.30
N ARG A 300 -14.08 17.67 -18.31
CA ARG A 300 -14.37 19.11 -18.19
C ARG A 300 -13.79 19.70 -16.90
N TRP A 301 -13.94 18.98 -15.79
CA TRP A 301 -13.37 19.40 -14.53
C TRP A 301 -11.84 19.40 -14.55
N TYR A 302 -11.23 18.33 -15.09
CA TYR A 302 -9.80 18.20 -15.25
C TYR A 302 -9.21 19.32 -16.09
N ASP A 303 -9.78 19.59 -17.28
CA ASP A 303 -9.28 20.61 -18.20
C ASP A 303 -9.32 22.01 -17.59
N ARG A 304 -10.41 22.37 -16.90
CA ARG A 304 -10.51 23.62 -16.11
C ARG A 304 -9.44 23.71 -15.04
N LYS A 305 -9.14 22.61 -14.36
CA LYS A 305 -8.09 22.58 -13.31
C LYS A 305 -6.70 22.66 -13.92
N ALA A 306 -6.44 21.95 -15.01
CA ALA A 306 -5.17 21.94 -15.71
C ALA A 306 -4.82 23.30 -16.29
N ALA A 307 -5.81 24.03 -16.83
CA ALA A 307 -5.62 25.39 -17.32
C ALA A 307 -5.19 26.39 -16.22
N LYS A 308 -5.67 26.18 -14.98
CA LYS A 308 -5.33 27.04 -13.82
C LYS A 308 -4.03 26.63 -13.11
N THR A 309 -3.51 25.41 -13.38
CA THR A 309 -2.35 24.87 -12.67
C THR A 309 -1.39 24.19 -13.67
N ASN A 310 -1.39 22.87 -13.71
CA ASN A 310 -0.72 22.03 -14.71
C ASN A 310 -1.37 20.63 -14.73
N LYS A 311 -0.97 19.82 -15.72
CA LYS A 311 -1.52 18.47 -15.94
C LYS A 311 -1.27 17.52 -14.75
N ILE A 312 -0.13 17.61 -14.07
CA ILE A 312 0.24 16.75 -12.94
C ILE A 312 -0.64 17.06 -11.73
N ILE A 313 -0.76 18.35 -11.39
CA ILE A 313 -1.61 18.82 -10.28
C ILE A 313 -3.08 18.49 -10.56
N ALA A 314 -3.55 18.71 -11.79
CA ALA A 314 -4.92 18.40 -12.16
C ALA A 314 -5.23 16.89 -12.04
N THR A 315 -4.31 16.01 -12.47
CA THR A 315 -4.47 14.55 -12.31
C THR A 315 -4.55 14.16 -10.84
N LYS A 316 -3.63 14.65 -9.99
CA LYS A 316 -3.64 14.37 -8.56
C LYS A 316 -4.91 14.89 -7.87
N ALA A 317 -5.38 16.07 -8.27
CA ALA A 317 -6.60 16.66 -7.73
C ALA A 317 -7.86 15.87 -8.15
N LEU A 318 -7.93 15.37 -9.39
CA LEU A 318 -9.02 14.48 -9.83
C LEU A 318 -8.96 13.14 -9.08
N ALA A 319 -7.79 12.54 -8.93
CA ALA A 319 -7.59 11.33 -8.15
C ALA A 319 -8.03 11.51 -6.68
N CYS A 320 -7.75 12.66 -6.08
CA CYS A 320 -8.23 13.02 -4.76
C CYS A 320 -9.77 13.09 -4.69
N LYS A 321 -10.43 13.68 -5.68
CA LYS A 321 -11.90 13.70 -5.77
C LYS A 321 -12.47 12.28 -5.89
N LEU A 322 -11.89 11.46 -6.77
CA LEU A 322 -12.30 10.05 -6.94
C LEU A 322 -12.10 9.24 -5.65
N SER A 323 -11.01 9.46 -4.90
CA SER A 323 -10.81 8.77 -3.62
C SER A 323 -11.86 9.16 -2.59
N LYS A 324 -12.26 10.43 -2.53
CA LYS A 324 -13.35 10.88 -1.66
C LYS A 324 -14.70 10.29 -2.06
N ALA A 325 -15.01 10.27 -3.37
CA ALA A 325 -16.18 9.56 -3.89
C ALA A 325 -16.15 8.08 -3.51
N GLY A 326 -14.99 7.42 -3.65
CA GLY A 326 -14.78 6.04 -3.24
C GLY A 326 -15.07 5.79 -1.76
N TRP A 327 -14.64 6.72 -0.88
CA TRP A 327 -14.98 6.62 0.54
C TRP A 327 -16.49 6.66 0.78
N TRP A 328 -17.20 7.58 0.13
CA TRP A 328 -18.66 7.69 0.26
C TRP A 328 -19.40 6.46 -0.25
N VAL A 329 -18.95 5.91 -1.37
CA VAL A 329 -19.50 4.68 -1.97
C VAL A 329 -19.28 3.46 -1.07
N MET A 330 -18.11 3.36 -0.42
CA MET A 330 -17.80 2.25 0.48
C MET A 330 -18.42 2.40 1.87
N ALA A 331 -18.52 3.63 2.39
CA ALA A 331 -19.04 3.89 3.73
C ALA A 331 -20.58 3.96 3.79
N GLY A 332 -21.25 4.26 2.66
CA GLY A 332 -22.69 4.46 2.57
C GLY A 332 -23.43 3.38 1.78
N PRO A 333 -24.76 3.48 1.73
CA PRO A 333 -25.60 2.57 0.93
C PRO A 333 -25.60 2.95 -0.57
N CYS A 334 -25.12 4.15 -0.92
CA CYS A 334 -25.27 4.73 -2.25
C CYS A 334 -24.15 4.31 -3.20
N GLU A 335 -24.45 4.28 -4.50
CA GLU A 335 -23.50 4.24 -5.60
C GLU A 335 -22.90 5.64 -5.86
N TYR A 336 -22.05 5.74 -6.88
CA TYR A 336 -21.44 6.99 -7.27
C TYR A 336 -22.49 8.04 -7.70
N ASP A 337 -22.37 9.25 -7.18
CA ASP A 337 -23.18 10.40 -7.52
C ASP A 337 -22.31 11.54 -8.05
N GLU A 338 -22.51 11.86 -9.32
CA GLU A 338 -21.78 12.91 -10.03
C GLU A 338 -22.02 14.29 -9.43
N LYS A 339 -23.28 14.62 -9.06
CA LYS A 339 -23.65 15.92 -8.47
C LYS A 339 -22.95 16.13 -7.13
N ARG A 340 -22.85 15.07 -6.34
CA ARG A 340 -22.11 15.10 -5.07
C ARG A 340 -20.61 15.33 -5.26
N MET A 341 -20.02 14.77 -6.31
CA MET A 341 -18.58 14.91 -6.59
C MET A 341 -18.23 16.30 -7.14
N PHE A 342 -19.05 16.86 -8.05
CA PHE A 342 -18.71 18.08 -8.77
C PHE A 342 -19.56 19.30 -8.38
N GLY A 343 -20.62 19.15 -7.59
CA GLY A 343 -21.65 20.14 -7.34
C GLY A 343 -22.67 20.24 -8.49
N GLU A 344 -23.79 20.90 -8.28
CA GLU A 344 -24.72 21.21 -9.36
C GLU A 344 -24.01 22.10 -10.38
N ILE A 345 -23.94 21.61 -11.60
CA ILE A 345 -23.37 22.39 -12.68
C ILE A 345 -24.44 23.42 -13.05
N ALA A 346 -24.21 24.69 -12.67
CA ALA A 346 -24.98 25.77 -13.26
C ALA A 346 -24.82 25.67 -14.77
N THR A 347 -25.85 25.20 -15.46
CA THR A 347 -26.00 25.29 -16.91
C THR A 347 -26.01 26.79 -17.24
N ARG A 348 -24.82 27.35 -17.52
CA ARG A 348 -24.76 28.60 -18.27
C ARG A 348 -25.22 28.28 -19.67
N GLN A 349 -26.47 28.67 -19.96
CA GLN A 349 -27.01 28.80 -21.29
C GLN A 349 -26.14 29.75 -22.14
#